data_7f0f67f2ea511750da967469aa457883
#
_entry.id   7f0f67f2ea511750da967469aa457883
#
_cell.length_a   1.000
_cell.length_b   1.000
_cell.length_c   1.000
_cell.angle_alpha   90.00
_cell.angle_beta   90.00
_cell.angle_gamma   90.00
#
_symmetry.space_group_name_H-M   'P 1'
#
loop_
_entity.id
_entity.type
_entity.pdbx_description
1 polymer ?
#
loop_
_entity_poly.entity_id
_entity_poly.type
_entity_poly.pdbx_seq_one_letter_code
_entity_poly.pdbx_strand_id
1 'polypeptide(L)'
;MRRAAKIDTTHRPIVEALRSVGASVIDLASVGHGCPDLLVGYRGDTWLIEVKGPKTKLSESQVKLHAAWRGKAIAVIRTVDEALALIGAVP
;
A
#
# COMPACT_ATOMS: atom_id res chain seq x y z
N MET A 1 -1.71 0.08 27.49
CA MET A 1 -1.73 -0.36 26.60
C MET A 1 -1.41 0.31 25.54
N ARG A 2 -1.03 0.14 24.94
CA ARG A 2 -0.80 0.69 23.95
C ARG A 2 -1.60 0.58 23.00
N ARG A 3 -1.99 1.05 22.62
CA ARG A 3 -2.65 0.86 21.74
C ARG A 3 -1.96 0.68 20.61
N ALA A 4 -2.05 -0.32 20.13
CA ALA A 4 -1.46 -0.57 18.91
C ALA A 4 -1.96 0.38 17.90
N ALA A 5 -1.17 0.66 16.96
CA ALA A 5 -1.59 1.46 15.87
C ALA A 5 -2.81 0.84 15.26
N LYS A 6 -3.77 1.65 14.88
CA LYS A 6 -4.86 1.20 14.23
C LYS A 6 -4.48 0.67 12.93
N ILE A 7 -4.70 -0.57 12.67
CA ILE A 7 -4.46 -1.19 11.39
C ILE A 7 -5.77 -1.21 10.66
N ASP A 8 -5.78 -0.62 9.48
CA ASP A 8 -6.94 -0.61 8.65
C ASP A 8 -7.35 -2.05 8.34
N THR A 9 -8.64 -2.35 8.41
CA THR A 9 -9.12 -3.69 8.12
C THR A 9 -8.82 -4.13 6.71
N THR A 10 -8.49 -3.20 5.81
CA THR A 10 -8.12 -3.49 4.44
C THR A 10 -6.68 -3.93 4.29
N HIS A 11 -5.83 -3.58 5.24
CA HIS A 11 -4.37 -3.76 5.12
C HIS A 11 -3.96 -5.22 5.01
N ARG A 12 -4.37 -6.03 5.98
CA ARG A 12 -3.93 -7.43 6.02
C ARG A 12 -4.41 -8.24 4.81
N PRO A 13 -5.69 -8.16 4.41
CA PRO A 13 -6.13 -8.91 3.24
C PRO A 13 -5.35 -8.56 1.98
N ILE A 14 -4.98 -7.29 1.81
CA ILE A 14 -4.21 -6.87 0.64
C ILE A 14 -2.81 -7.47 0.68
N VAL A 15 -2.14 -7.42 1.85
CA VAL A 15 -0.81 -8.00 1.98
C VAL A 15 -0.85 -9.50 1.69
N GLU A 16 -1.85 -10.19 2.25
CA GLU A 16 -1.95 -11.64 2.06
C GLU A 16 -2.23 -11.99 0.60
N ALA A 17 -3.10 -11.22 -0.06
CA ALA A 17 -3.41 -11.47 -1.47
C ALA A 17 -2.18 -11.26 -2.35
N LEU A 18 -1.42 -10.19 -2.11
CA LEU A 18 -0.21 -9.92 -2.88
C LEU A 18 0.80 -11.03 -2.71
N ARG A 19 1.01 -11.47 -1.47
CA ARG A 19 1.96 -12.56 -1.22
C ARG A 19 1.49 -13.87 -1.84
N SER A 20 0.19 -14.11 -1.87
CA SER A 20 -0.35 -15.35 -2.40
C SER A 20 -0.12 -15.49 -3.90
N VAL A 21 0.01 -14.40 -4.63
CA VAL A 21 0.31 -14.47 -6.06
C VAL A 21 1.80 -14.38 -6.36
N GLY A 22 2.63 -14.42 -5.31
CA GLY A 22 4.07 -14.45 -5.48
C GLY A 22 4.77 -13.09 -5.40
N ALA A 23 4.07 -12.03 -5.03
CA ALA A 23 4.70 -10.73 -4.88
C ALA A 23 5.51 -10.68 -3.59
N SER A 24 6.61 -9.93 -3.61
CA SER A 24 7.35 -9.60 -2.40
C SER A 24 6.72 -8.37 -1.78
N VAL A 25 6.50 -8.38 -0.47
CA VAL A 25 5.89 -7.26 0.22
C VAL A 25 6.70 -6.90 1.45
N ILE A 26 7.12 -5.63 1.53
CA ILE A 26 7.74 -5.08 2.72
C ILE A 26 6.75 -4.11 3.34
N ASP A 27 6.43 -4.31 4.61
CA ASP A 27 5.48 -3.47 5.31
C ASP A 27 6.22 -2.25 5.87
N LEU A 28 5.82 -1.07 5.44
CA LEU A 28 6.45 0.19 5.85
C LEU A 28 5.54 1.00 6.77
N ALA A 29 4.44 0.42 7.23
CA ALA A 29 3.42 1.19 7.93
C ALA A 29 3.94 1.84 9.22
N SER A 30 4.97 1.28 9.84
CA SER A 30 5.51 1.85 11.06
C SER A 30 6.49 2.99 10.84
N VAL A 31 6.86 3.28 9.59
CA VAL A 31 7.83 4.34 9.30
C VAL A 31 7.27 5.73 9.63
N GLY A 32 6.01 5.97 9.29
CA GLY A 32 5.38 7.26 9.56
C GLY A 32 5.78 8.35 8.59
N HIS A 33 5.49 9.60 8.95
CA HIS A 33 5.88 10.79 8.17
C HIS A 33 5.37 10.77 6.74
N GLY A 34 4.19 10.19 6.53
CA GLY A 34 3.58 10.13 5.20
C GLY A 34 4.10 9.01 4.33
N CYS A 35 5.01 8.18 4.86
CA CYS A 35 5.55 7.04 4.11
C CYS A 35 4.43 6.11 3.67
N PRO A 36 4.43 5.63 2.42
CA PRO A 36 3.44 4.65 2.00
C PRO A 36 3.52 3.37 2.82
N ASP A 37 2.44 2.63 2.85
CA ASP A 37 2.33 1.45 3.71
C ASP A 37 3.14 0.26 3.24
N LEU A 38 3.26 0.06 1.92
CA LEU A 38 3.86 -1.15 1.38
C LEU A 38 4.83 -0.84 0.25
N LEU A 39 5.91 -1.61 0.21
CA LEU A 39 6.79 -1.68 -0.94
C LEU A 39 6.60 -3.07 -1.54
N VAL A 40 6.21 -3.14 -2.80
CA VAL A 40 5.81 -4.38 -3.44
C VAL A 40 6.64 -4.62 -4.69
N GLY A 41 7.21 -5.83 -4.80
CA GLY A 41 7.95 -6.24 -5.99
C GLY A 41 7.24 -7.40 -6.67
N TYR A 42 7.14 -7.35 -8.00
CA TYR A 42 6.50 -8.42 -8.75
C TYR A 42 6.96 -8.37 -10.20
N ARG A 43 7.45 -9.49 -10.69
CA ARG A 43 7.90 -9.63 -12.08
C ARG A 43 8.87 -8.55 -12.52
N GLY A 44 9.82 -8.22 -11.63
CA GLY A 44 10.87 -7.26 -11.95
C GLY A 44 10.48 -5.80 -11.80
N ASP A 45 9.26 -5.53 -11.39
CA ASP A 45 8.80 -4.15 -11.19
C ASP A 45 8.54 -3.92 -9.70
N THR A 46 8.43 -2.66 -9.31
CA THR A 46 8.30 -2.26 -7.92
C THR A 46 7.26 -1.14 -7.80
N TRP A 47 6.45 -1.22 -6.76
CA TRP A 47 5.43 -0.22 -6.49
C TRP A 47 5.48 0.20 -5.03
N LEU A 48 5.19 1.48 -4.77
CA LEU A 48 4.85 1.94 -3.43
C LEU A 48 3.33 2.05 -3.38
N ILE A 49 2.75 1.49 -2.32
CA ILE A 49 1.30 1.41 -2.19
C ILE A 49 0.86 2.00 -0.87
N GLU A 50 -0.13 2.90 -0.93
CA GLU A 50 -0.80 3.43 0.23
C GLU A 50 -2.12 2.69 0.37
N VAL A 51 -2.33 1.97 1.48
CA VAL A 51 -3.56 1.21 1.71
C VAL A 51 -4.52 2.07 2.51
N LYS A 52 -5.74 2.22 2.01
CA LYS A 52 -6.76 3.01 2.67
C LYS A 52 -8.07 2.25 2.74
N GLY A 53 -8.86 2.51 3.77
CA GLY A 53 -10.22 2.00 3.84
C GLY A 53 -11.11 2.70 2.82
N PRO A 54 -12.34 2.23 2.67
CA PRO A 54 -13.21 2.71 1.58
C PRO A 54 -13.47 4.21 1.60
N LYS A 55 -13.46 4.82 2.79
CA LYS A 55 -13.79 6.23 2.91
C LYS A 55 -12.67 7.05 3.50
N THR A 56 -11.51 6.46 3.72
CA THR A 56 -10.41 7.15 4.37
C THR A 56 -9.63 7.97 3.35
N LYS A 57 -9.38 9.22 3.67
CA LYS A 57 -8.63 10.11 2.80
C LYS A 57 -7.16 10.09 3.18
N LEU A 58 -6.32 10.50 2.25
CA LEU A 58 -4.90 10.69 2.55
C LEU A 58 -4.74 11.79 3.58
N SER A 59 -3.79 11.62 4.49
CA SER A 59 -3.42 12.67 5.42
C SER A 59 -2.67 13.77 4.67
N GLU A 60 -2.49 14.91 5.31
CA GLU A 60 -1.76 16.01 4.70
C GLU A 60 -0.35 15.62 4.31
N SER A 61 0.36 14.92 5.20
CA SER A 61 1.73 14.49 4.90
C SER A 61 1.76 13.48 3.76
N GLN A 62 0.75 12.63 3.66
CA GLN A 62 0.67 11.67 2.55
C GLN A 62 0.41 12.40 1.23
N VAL A 63 -0.49 13.38 1.23
CA VAL A 63 -0.75 14.17 0.03
C VAL A 63 0.53 14.83 -0.45
N LYS A 64 1.28 15.43 0.46
CA LYS A 64 2.53 16.10 0.10
C LYS A 64 3.55 15.14 -0.48
N LEU A 65 3.71 13.99 0.15
CA LEU A 65 4.69 13.02 -0.35
C LEU A 65 4.28 12.48 -1.72
N HIS A 66 3.00 12.14 -1.89
CA HIS A 66 2.53 11.63 -3.18
C HIS A 66 2.76 12.65 -4.29
N ALA A 67 2.51 13.93 -4.02
CA ALA A 67 2.68 14.98 -5.02
C ALA A 67 4.16 15.21 -5.36
N ALA A 68 5.04 15.06 -4.37
CA ALA A 68 6.45 15.32 -4.55
C ALA A 68 7.24 14.12 -5.06
N TRP A 69 6.64 12.94 -5.06
CA TRP A 69 7.35 11.71 -5.40
C TRP A 69 7.75 11.71 -6.87
N ARG A 70 9.03 11.45 -7.12
CA ARG A 70 9.58 11.55 -8.47
C ARG A 70 9.73 10.21 -9.19
N GLY A 71 9.41 9.11 -8.51
CA GLY A 71 9.40 7.80 -9.14
C GLY A 71 8.03 7.49 -9.71
N LYS A 72 7.77 6.19 -9.94
CA LYS A 72 6.46 5.75 -10.37
C LYS A 72 5.42 6.21 -9.34
N ALA A 73 4.29 6.70 -9.79
CA ALA A 73 3.27 7.27 -8.92
C ALA A 73 2.92 6.28 -7.80
N ILE A 74 2.81 6.82 -6.57
CA ILE A 74 2.40 6.02 -5.43
C ILE A 74 0.92 5.69 -5.60
N ALA A 75 0.58 4.40 -5.52
CA ALA A 75 -0.79 3.96 -5.74
C ALA A 75 -1.58 3.99 -4.44
N VAL A 76 -2.82 4.44 -4.50
CA VAL A 76 -3.74 4.38 -3.36
C VAL A 76 -4.67 3.21 -3.63
N ILE A 77 -4.62 2.20 -2.77
CA ILE A 77 -5.32 0.94 -2.97
C ILE A 77 -6.30 0.72 -1.84
N ARG A 78 -7.52 0.41 -2.19
CA ARG A 78 -8.61 0.24 -1.21
C ARG A 78 -9.17 -1.16 -1.18
N THR A 79 -8.87 -1.99 -2.18
CA THR A 79 -9.40 -3.35 -2.26
C THR A 79 -8.32 -4.31 -2.73
N VAL A 80 -8.54 -5.60 -2.45
CA VAL A 80 -7.67 -6.66 -2.94
C VAL A 80 -7.62 -6.64 -4.47
N ASP A 81 -8.78 -6.48 -5.11
CA ASP A 81 -8.84 -6.48 -6.57
C ASP A 81 -8.01 -5.35 -7.17
N GLU A 82 -8.05 -4.16 -6.56
CA GLU A 82 -7.24 -3.04 -7.01
C GLU A 82 -5.75 -3.35 -6.89
N ALA A 83 -5.36 -3.99 -5.79
CA ALA A 83 -3.94 -4.31 -5.58
C ALA A 83 -3.45 -5.31 -6.63
N LEU A 84 -4.22 -6.35 -6.88
CA LEU A 84 -3.82 -7.37 -7.86
C LEU A 84 -3.81 -6.79 -9.28
N ALA A 85 -4.78 -5.94 -9.59
CA ALA A 85 -4.81 -5.29 -10.90
C ALA A 85 -3.61 -4.39 -11.11
N LEU A 86 -3.20 -3.67 -10.05
CA LEU A 86 -2.05 -2.76 -10.12
C LEU A 86 -0.79 -3.47 -10.57
N ILE A 87 -0.52 -4.65 -10.01
CA ILE A 87 0.71 -5.37 -10.31
C ILE A 87 0.55 -6.34 -11.48
N GLY A 88 -0.64 -6.37 -12.11
CA GLY A 88 -0.87 -7.24 -13.25
C GLY A 88 -1.06 -8.70 -12.91
N ALA A 89 -1.48 -9.00 -11.68
CA ALA A 89 -1.65 -10.37 -11.21
C ALA A 89 -3.08 -10.88 -11.35
N VAL A 90 -3.97 -10.12 -11.98
CA VAL A 90 -5.32 -10.60 -12.20
C VAL A 90 -5.32 -11.56 -13.38
N PRO A 91 -6.16 -12.59 -13.31
CA PRO A 91 -6.25 -13.58 -14.39
C PRO A 91 -6.86 -12.96 -15.64
#